data_801fc2bb7d4e6d1cd5a63c0413a2207c
#
_entry.id   801fc2bb7d4e6d1cd5a63c0413a2207c
#
_cell.length_a   1.000
_cell.length_b   1.000
_cell.length_c   1.000
_cell.angle_alpha   90.00
_cell.angle_beta   90.00
_cell.angle_gamma   90.00
#
_symmetry.space_group_name_H-M   'P 1'
#
loop_
_entity.id
_entity.type
_entity.pdbx_description
1 polymer ?
#
loop_
_entity_poly.entity_id
_entity_poly.type
_entity_poly.pdbx_seq_one_letter_code
_entity_poly.pdbx_strand_id
1 'polypeptide(L)'
;MLTFALALTLLAAAPQEFPPACAPAPGVAPDWAACAQALPEGSPEQRLARLNQATEAYLNRDYGTAERLYDEATAGDGVVYSDVWMHAFRGDTYQQVGRDKDAIADARFAWQLLSDDPAYAAARQMNGAVDEDGRRFLLSLILPILKKGRDPSFDAAFTAFRALPVKGVDGYGTLALVLEQLGDFDGALEASLVAVKAEPANAGYLNNHCYILVRAGRPAEGLPFCEKAVQGAPDIAPIRHSLAAALAGAGRCPEAEAALAEARRLDPATVLYQQPIACTAG
;
A
#
# COMPACT_ATOMS: atom_id res chain seq x y z
N MET A 1 5.69 9.34 10.82
CA MET A 1 4.60 8.60 11.47
C MET A 1 3.33 9.41 11.30
N LEU A 2 2.55 9.11 10.28
CA LEU A 2 1.23 9.72 10.07
C LEU A 2 0.24 8.99 10.97
N THR A 3 -0.15 9.61 12.07
CA THR A 3 -1.30 9.20 12.86
C THR A 3 -2.55 9.63 12.11
N PHE A 4 -3.10 8.74 11.29
CA PHE A 4 -4.44 8.91 10.72
C PHE A 4 -5.45 8.63 11.82
N ALA A 5 -5.78 9.66 12.60
CA ALA A 5 -7.01 9.66 13.36
C ALA A 5 -8.12 10.07 12.38
N LEU A 6 -8.99 9.13 11.97
CA LEU A 6 -10.28 9.49 11.39
C LEU A 6 -10.96 10.45 12.38
N ALA A 7 -11.09 11.72 11.97
CA ALA A 7 -11.61 12.75 12.83
C ALA A 7 -13.05 12.40 13.20
N LEU A 8 -13.27 12.14 14.49
CA LEU A 8 -14.59 12.12 15.11
C LEU A 8 -15.17 13.55 15.10
N THR A 9 -15.54 14.07 13.92
CA THR A 9 -16.36 15.26 13.78
C THR A 9 -17.74 14.82 13.34
N LEU A 10 -18.51 14.29 14.26
CA LEU A 10 -19.94 14.02 14.06
C LEU A 10 -20.77 14.70 15.13
N LEU A 11 -21.64 15.59 14.63
CA LEU A 11 -22.87 16.12 15.22
C LEU A 11 -22.73 16.92 16.51
N ALA A 12 -23.15 18.16 16.42
CA ALA A 12 -23.51 19.04 17.53
C ALA A 12 -24.72 18.46 18.33
N ALA A 13 -24.42 17.44 19.12
CA ALA A 13 -25.18 17.04 20.29
C ALA A 13 -24.27 17.27 21.50
N ALA A 14 -24.83 17.53 22.69
CA ALA A 14 -24.13 17.84 23.92
C ALA A 14 -22.82 17.06 24.09
N PRO A 15 -21.78 17.62 24.74
CA PRO A 15 -20.49 16.96 24.84
C PRO A 15 -20.68 15.59 25.46
N GLN A 16 -20.74 14.54 24.63
CA GLN A 16 -20.64 13.18 25.09
C GLN A 16 -19.20 13.01 25.60
N GLU A 17 -19.04 12.76 26.89
CA GLU A 17 -17.76 12.35 27.43
C GLU A 17 -17.42 10.98 26.83
N PHE A 18 -16.54 10.96 25.85
CA PHE A 18 -16.02 9.72 25.30
C PHE A 18 -15.24 8.95 26.40
N PRO A 19 -15.35 7.62 26.43
CA PRO A 19 -14.51 6.81 27.28
C PRO A 19 -13.02 7.19 27.13
N PRO A 20 -12.21 7.20 28.21
CA PRO A 20 -10.80 7.59 28.17
C PRO A 20 -9.97 6.83 27.12
N ALA A 21 -10.35 5.58 26.82
CA ALA A 21 -9.71 4.79 25.78
C ALA A 21 -9.92 5.36 24.36
N CYS A 22 -11.05 6.05 24.14
CA CYS A 22 -11.38 6.67 22.84
C CYS A 22 -10.75 8.06 22.67
N ALA A 23 -10.48 8.77 23.78
CA ALA A 23 -9.94 10.13 23.78
C ALA A 23 -8.81 10.23 24.83
N PRO A 24 -7.66 9.60 24.59
CA PRO A 24 -6.54 9.63 25.52
C PRO A 24 -5.93 11.04 25.60
N ALA A 25 -5.02 11.20 26.57
CA ALA A 25 -4.27 12.45 26.73
C ALA A 25 -3.53 12.84 25.44
N PRO A 26 -3.26 14.12 25.21
CA PRO A 26 -2.53 14.57 24.02
C PRO A 26 -1.20 13.83 23.85
N GLY A 27 -0.97 13.32 22.62
CA GLY A 27 0.24 12.56 22.27
C GLY A 27 0.18 11.06 22.55
N VAL A 28 -0.91 10.56 23.12
CA VAL A 28 -1.16 9.12 23.29
C VAL A 28 -2.11 8.64 22.21
N ALA A 29 -1.78 7.54 21.53
CA ALA A 29 -2.71 6.94 20.57
C ALA A 29 -3.91 6.31 21.29
N PRO A 30 -5.13 6.38 20.71
CA PRO A 30 -6.29 5.68 21.24
C PRO A 30 -6.07 4.15 21.28
N ASP A 31 -6.56 3.52 22.34
CA ASP A 31 -6.73 2.07 22.37
C ASP A 31 -8.09 1.74 21.76
N TRP A 32 -8.11 1.49 20.45
CA TRP A 32 -9.35 1.26 19.71
C TRP A 32 -10.10 0.01 20.15
N ALA A 33 -9.39 -1.02 20.66
CA ALA A 33 -10.01 -2.23 21.20
C ALA A 33 -10.76 -1.93 22.49
N ALA A 34 -10.10 -1.27 23.45
CA ALA A 34 -10.73 -0.84 24.68
C ALA A 34 -11.83 0.21 24.45
N CYS A 35 -11.64 1.10 23.49
CA CYS A 35 -12.67 2.06 23.07
C CYS A 35 -13.92 1.34 22.57
N ALA A 36 -13.81 0.39 21.65
CA ALA A 36 -14.94 -0.35 21.11
C ALA A 36 -15.69 -1.17 22.19
N GLN A 37 -14.97 -1.69 23.20
CA GLN A 37 -15.58 -2.43 24.32
C GLN A 37 -16.34 -1.50 25.29
N ALA A 38 -15.90 -0.26 25.44
CA ALA A 38 -16.50 0.70 26.37
C ALA A 38 -17.74 1.41 25.78
N LEU A 39 -17.98 1.31 24.49
CA LEU A 39 -19.10 1.95 23.79
C LEU A 39 -20.32 1.02 23.70
N PRO A 40 -21.56 1.56 23.63
CA PRO A 40 -22.77 0.76 23.49
C PRO A 40 -22.71 -0.15 22.25
N GLU A 41 -23.14 -1.39 22.42
CA GLU A 41 -23.14 -2.37 21.34
C GLU A 41 -23.97 -1.91 20.15
N GLY A 42 -23.41 -2.01 18.94
CA GLY A 42 -24.06 -1.63 17.69
C GLY A 42 -24.18 -0.11 17.47
N SER A 43 -23.68 0.72 18.41
CA SER A 43 -23.69 2.18 18.22
C SER A 43 -22.79 2.61 17.04
N PRO A 44 -23.09 3.74 16.39
CA PRO A 44 -22.23 4.30 15.34
C PRO A 44 -20.78 4.54 15.81
N GLU A 45 -20.63 4.99 17.07
CA GLU A 45 -19.33 5.25 17.69
C GLU A 45 -18.54 3.96 17.90
N GLN A 46 -19.22 2.86 18.34
CA GLN A 46 -18.57 1.55 18.48
C GLN A 46 -18.11 1.03 17.12
N ARG A 47 -18.96 1.14 16.09
CA ARG A 47 -18.60 0.73 14.72
C ARG A 47 -17.37 1.52 14.21
N LEU A 48 -17.33 2.83 14.45
CA LEU A 48 -16.17 3.65 14.09
C LEU A 48 -14.91 3.24 14.86
N ALA A 49 -14.99 2.92 16.14
CA ALA A 49 -13.88 2.40 16.91
C ALA A 49 -13.37 1.06 16.35
N ARG A 50 -14.27 0.16 15.94
CA ARG A 50 -13.91 -1.10 15.27
C ARG A 50 -13.25 -0.89 13.90
N LEU A 51 -13.71 0.09 13.11
CA LEU A 51 -13.05 0.44 11.84
C LEU A 51 -11.63 0.95 12.04
N ASN A 52 -11.40 1.77 13.06
CA ASN A 52 -10.05 2.22 13.41
C ASN A 52 -9.18 1.05 13.91
N GLN A 53 -9.73 0.14 14.71
CA GLN A 53 -9.04 -1.10 15.13
C GLN A 53 -8.70 -1.98 13.93
N ALA A 54 -9.61 -2.12 12.96
CA ALA A 54 -9.35 -2.86 11.72
C ALA A 54 -8.22 -2.23 10.92
N THR A 55 -8.21 -0.90 10.81
CA THR A 55 -7.15 -0.16 10.13
C THR A 55 -5.80 -0.32 10.84
N GLU A 56 -5.78 -0.34 12.18
CA GLU A 56 -4.57 -0.62 12.94
C GLU A 56 -4.03 -2.04 12.68
N ALA A 57 -4.91 -3.04 12.67
CA ALA A 57 -4.55 -4.43 12.33
C ALA A 57 -4.01 -4.51 10.89
N TYR A 58 -4.63 -3.83 9.93
CA TYR A 58 -4.14 -3.72 8.55
C TYR A 58 -2.74 -3.13 8.47
N LEU A 59 -2.48 -2.02 9.16
CA LEU A 59 -1.15 -1.37 9.20
C LEU A 59 -0.08 -2.27 9.83
N ASN A 60 -0.47 -3.15 10.75
CA ASN A 60 0.39 -4.18 11.35
C ASN A 60 0.47 -5.46 10.50
N ARG A 61 -0.15 -5.49 9.30
CA ARG A 61 -0.23 -6.64 8.38
C ARG A 61 -0.94 -7.87 8.96
N ASP A 62 -1.73 -7.69 9.99
CA ASP A 62 -2.65 -8.72 10.50
C ASP A 62 -3.97 -8.66 9.71
N TYR A 63 -3.90 -9.12 8.46
CA TYR A 63 -5.02 -9.03 7.54
C TYR A 63 -6.21 -9.89 7.96
N GLY A 64 -5.98 -11.00 8.66
CA GLY A 64 -7.06 -11.84 9.18
C GLY A 64 -7.88 -11.14 10.27
N THR A 65 -7.22 -10.46 11.21
CA THR A 65 -7.90 -9.64 12.21
C THR A 65 -8.56 -8.43 11.57
N ALA A 66 -7.89 -7.77 10.61
CA ALA A 66 -8.46 -6.63 9.90
C ALA A 66 -9.73 -7.01 9.14
N GLU A 67 -9.75 -8.12 8.39
CA GLU A 67 -10.91 -8.64 7.68
C GLU A 67 -12.11 -8.82 8.63
N ARG A 68 -11.92 -9.58 9.71
CA ARG A 68 -12.98 -9.83 10.68
C ARG A 68 -13.55 -8.55 11.27
N LEU A 69 -12.70 -7.61 11.66
CA LEU A 69 -13.12 -6.34 12.25
C LEU A 69 -13.84 -5.44 11.25
N TYR A 70 -13.40 -5.40 9.99
CA TYR A 70 -14.12 -4.69 8.92
C TYR A 70 -15.51 -5.30 8.68
N ASP A 71 -15.60 -6.64 8.59
CA ASP A 71 -16.87 -7.31 8.39
C ASP A 71 -17.83 -7.06 9.59
N GLU A 72 -17.35 -7.16 10.83
CA GLU A 72 -18.14 -6.86 12.03
C GLU A 72 -18.62 -5.39 12.07
N ALA A 73 -17.75 -4.44 11.75
CA ALA A 73 -18.06 -3.02 11.80
C ALA A 73 -19.07 -2.60 10.71
N THR A 74 -19.06 -3.30 9.58
CA THR A 74 -19.92 -2.99 8.43
C THR A 74 -21.10 -3.92 8.27
N ALA A 75 -21.25 -4.93 9.15
CA ALA A 75 -22.42 -5.82 9.18
C ALA A 75 -23.70 -5.06 9.59
N GLY A 76 -24.82 -5.38 8.95
CA GLY A 76 -26.17 -4.89 9.32
C GLY A 76 -26.78 -3.92 8.30
N ASP A 77 -27.66 -3.12 8.74
CA ASP A 77 -28.67 -2.20 8.20
C ASP A 77 -28.37 -1.34 6.95
N GLY A 78 -27.44 -1.74 6.11
CA GLY A 78 -27.20 -1.07 4.81
C GLY A 78 -26.62 0.34 4.93
N VAL A 79 -26.02 0.68 6.06
CA VAL A 79 -25.28 1.94 6.20
C VAL A 79 -24.06 1.87 5.29
N VAL A 80 -24.13 2.60 4.18
CA VAL A 80 -22.99 2.77 3.28
C VAL A 80 -22.06 3.78 3.94
N TYR A 81 -20.95 3.28 4.47
CA TYR A 81 -19.88 4.17 4.93
C TYR A 81 -19.27 4.84 3.69
N SER A 82 -19.37 6.16 3.64
CA SER A 82 -18.83 6.95 2.52
C SER A 82 -17.33 7.26 2.68
N ASP A 83 -16.65 6.61 3.62
CA ASP A 83 -15.23 6.85 3.90
C ASP A 83 -14.33 6.17 2.86
N VAL A 84 -13.68 6.99 2.04
CA VAL A 84 -12.80 6.53 0.98
C VAL A 84 -11.58 5.76 1.51
N TRP A 85 -11.05 6.16 2.67
CA TRP A 85 -9.91 5.47 3.31
C TRP A 85 -10.29 4.07 3.76
N MET A 86 -11.46 3.97 4.41
CA MET A 86 -11.99 2.67 4.86
C MET A 86 -12.16 1.71 3.68
N HIS A 87 -12.78 2.16 2.57
CA HIS A 87 -12.97 1.31 1.41
C HIS A 87 -11.65 0.90 0.75
N ALA A 88 -10.66 1.79 0.68
CA ALA A 88 -9.36 1.46 0.12
C ALA A 88 -8.61 0.43 0.99
N PHE A 89 -8.57 0.62 2.31
CA PHE A 89 -7.90 -0.31 3.21
C PHE A 89 -8.63 -1.66 3.33
N ARG A 90 -9.96 -1.65 3.38
CA ARG A 90 -10.77 -2.88 3.40
C ARG A 90 -10.60 -3.65 2.09
N GLY A 91 -10.62 -2.95 0.95
CA GLY A 91 -10.41 -3.55 -0.35
C GLY A 91 -9.05 -4.24 -0.47
N ASP A 92 -7.96 -3.56 -0.01
CA ASP A 92 -6.64 -4.20 0.02
C ASP A 92 -6.60 -5.37 1.02
N THR A 93 -7.21 -5.23 2.21
CA THR A 93 -7.34 -6.35 3.16
C THR A 93 -7.99 -7.57 2.51
N TYR A 94 -9.13 -7.39 1.83
CA TYR A 94 -9.82 -8.47 1.14
C TYR A 94 -8.97 -9.11 0.03
N GLN A 95 -8.18 -8.31 -0.67
CA GLN A 95 -7.22 -8.84 -1.65
C GLN A 95 -6.15 -9.72 -1.00
N GLN A 96 -5.61 -9.29 0.15
CA GLN A 96 -4.57 -10.06 0.88
C GLN A 96 -5.10 -11.40 1.40
N VAL A 97 -6.38 -11.47 1.78
CA VAL A 97 -7.02 -12.72 2.24
C VAL A 97 -7.71 -13.52 1.12
N GLY A 98 -7.61 -13.08 -0.13
CA GLY A 98 -8.13 -13.80 -1.30
C GLY A 98 -9.62 -13.60 -1.60
N ARG A 99 -10.27 -12.59 -1.00
CA ARG A 99 -11.67 -12.21 -1.27
C ARG A 99 -11.75 -11.23 -2.45
N ASP A 100 -11.32 -11.66 -3.62
CA ASP A 100 -11.15 -10.80 -4.81
C ASP A 100 -12.42 -10.03 -5.21
N LYS A 101 -13.61 -10.63 -5.08
CA LYS A 101 -14.86 -9.94 -5.45
C LYS A 101 -15.17 -8.76 -4.55
N ASP A 102 -14.99 -8.94 -3.24
CA ASP A 102 -15.23 -7.91 -2.24
C ASP A 102 -14.18 -6.80 -2.36
N ALA A 103 -12.93 -7.19 -2.60
CA ALA A 103 -11.83 -6.27 -2.89
C ALA A 103 -12.14 -5.34 -4.08
N ILE A 104 -12.62 -5.90 -5.20
CA ILE A 104 -12.97 -5.13 -6.39
C ILE A 104 -14.15 -4.19 -6.12
N ALA A 105 -15.16 -4.64 -5.37
CA ALA A 105 -16.31 -3.80 -5.03
C ALA A 105 -15.88 -2.57 -4.21
N ASP A 106 -15.03 -2.76 -3.21
CA ASP A 106 -14.49 -1.68 -2.39
C ASP A 106 -13.56 -0.75 -3.16
N ALA A 107 -12.65 -1.30 -3.97
CA ALA A 107 -11.76 -0.49 -4.79
C ALA A 107 -12.53 0.38 -5.79
N ARG A 108 -13.59 -0.18 -6.42
CA ARG A 108 -14.49 0.59 -7.29
C ARG A 108 -15.20 1.70 -6.55
N PHE A 109 -15.73 1.42 -5.37
CA PHE A 109 -16.43 2.42 -4.59
C PHE A 109 -15.47 3.53 -4.11
N ALA A 110 -14.27 3.17 -3.65
CA ALA A 110 -13.23 4.14 -3.32
C ALA A 110 -12.87 5.03 -4.53
N TRP A 111 -12.78 4.46 -5.73
CA TRP A 111 -12.57 5.24 -6.96
C TRP A 111 -13.74 6.20 -7.22
N GLN A 112 -14.99 5.77 -7.08
CA GLN A 112 -16.16 6.61 -7.26
C GLN A 112 -16.15 7.81 -6.30
N LEU A 113 -15.70 7.60 -5.07
CA LEU A 113 -15.52 8.68 -4.09
C LEU A 113 -14.35 9.63 -4.44
N LEU A 114 -13.31 9.13 -5.11
CA LEU A 114 -12.17 9.95 -5.57
C LEU A 114 -12.41 10.64 -6.90
N SER A 115 -13.31 10.11 -7.74
CA SER A 115 -13.63 10.64 -9.06
C SER A 115 -14.48 11.91 -8.96
N ASP A 116 -14.60 12.64 -10.09
CA ASP A 116 -15.48 13.81 -10.16
C ASP A 116 -16.93 13.45 -10.54
N ASP A 117 -17.31 12.18 -10.42
CA ASP A 117 -18.67 11.73 -10.70
C ASP A 117 -19.69 12.48 -9.81
N PRO A 118 -20.63 13.24 -10.40
CA PRO A 118 -21.61 14.01 -9.66
C PRO A 118 -22.52 13.14 -8.78
N ALA A 119 -22.72 11.87 -9.10
CA ALA A 119 -23.50 10.93 -8.29
C ALA A 119 -22.95 10.77 -6.87
N TYR A 120 -21.64 11.00 -6.68
CA TYR A 120 -20.96 10.86 -5.39
C TYR A 120 -20.58 12.21 -4.75
N ALA A 121 -21.06 13.33 -5.27
CA ALA A 121 -20.70 14.67 -4.77
C ALA A 121 -21.05 14.85 -3.28
N ALA A 122 -22.21 14.40 -2.83
CA ALA A 122 -22.64 14.48 -1.44
C ALA A 122 -21.74 13.63 -0.52
N ALA A 123 -21.39 12.41 -0.94
CA ALA A 123 -20.50 11.53 -0.20
C ALA A 123 -19.09 12.14 -0.08
N ARG A 124 -18.58 12.78 -1.14
CA ARG A 124 -17.29 13.50 -1.10
C ARG A 124 -17.30 14.66 -0.10
N GLN A 125 -18.40 15.41 0.00
CA GLN A 125 -18.52 16.48 0.98
C GLN A 125 -18.44 15.95 2.42
N MET A 126 -19.00 14.77 2.69
CA MET A 126 -18.95 14.14 4.02
C MET A 126 -17.55 13.66 4.41
N ASN A 127 -16.75 13.23 3.43
CA ASN A 127 -15.38 12.74 3.66
C ASN A 127 -14.34 13.86 3.86
N GLY A 128 -14.69 15.11 3.58
CA GLY A 128 -13.71 16.19 3.48
C GLY A 128 -12.84 16.08 2.23
N ALA A 129 -11.98 17.07 2.03
CA ALA A 129 -11.06 17.08 0.88
C ALA A 129 -9.90 16.12 1.11
N VAL A 130 -9.73 15.17 0.19
CA VAL A 130 -8.50 14.35 0.12
C VAL A 130 -7.48 15.14 -0.69
N ASP A 131 -6.34 15.46 -0.08
CA ASP A 131 -5.26 16.16 -0.76
C ASP A 131 -4.56 15.27 -1.83
N GLU A 132 -3.66 15.85 -2.60
CA GLU A 132 -2.98 15.16 -3.71
C GLU A 132 -2.16 13.95 -3.22
N ASP A 133 -1.53 14.05 -2.05
CA ASP A 133 -0.71 12.97 -1.50
C ASP A 133 -1.60 11.83 -1.01
N GLY A 134 -2.72 12.14 -0.34
CA GLY A 134 -3.74 11.17 0.02
C GLY A 134 -4.37 10.49 -1.19
N ARG A 135 -4.71 11.27 -2.24
CA ARG A 135 -5.24 10.71 -3.51
C ARG A 135 -4.24 9.76 -4.16
N ARG A 136 -2.96 10.13 -4.20
CA ARG A 136 -1.90 9.27 -4.72
C ARG A 136 -1.80 7.98 -3.94
N PHE A 137 -1.80 8.06 -2.61
CA PHE A 137 -1.73 6.89 -1.75
C PHE A 137 -2.94 5.97 -1.94
N LEU A 138 -4.17 6.50 -1.88
CA LEU A 138 -5.39 5.72 -2.07
C LEU A 138 -5.44 5.05 -3.45
N LEU A 139 -5.09 5.78 -4.51
CA LEU A 139 -5.02 5.21 -5.86
C LEU A 139 -3.95 4.12 -5.95
N SER A 140 -2.82 4.25 -5.25
CA SER A 140 -1.80 3.19 -5.24
C SER A 140 -2.29 1.88 -4.62
N LEU A 141 -3.23 1.92 -3.69
CA LEU A 141 -3.85 0.73 -3.10
C LEU A 141 -4.89 0.10 -4.04
N ILE A 142 -5.77 0.92 -4.63
CA ILE A 142 -6.92 0.39 -5.37
C ILE A 142 -6.61 0.02 -6.83
N LEU A 143 -5.63 0.64 -7.47
CA LEU A 143 -5.30 0.38 -8.88
C LEU A 143 -4.89 -1.08 -9.15
N PRO A 144 -4.04 -1.73 -8.34
CA PRO A 144 -3.71 -3.15 -8.52
C PRO A 144 -4.94 -4.06 -8.43
N ILE A 145 -5.88 -3.72 -7.53
CA ILE A 145 -7.13 -4.46 -7.34
C ILE A 145 -8.02 -4.33 -8.58
N LEU A 146 -8.26 -3.09 -9.04
CA LEU A 146 -9.06 -2.82 -10.24
C LEU A 146 -8.44 -3.50 -11.47
N LYS A 147 -7.11 -3.45 -11.61
CA LYS A 147 -6.40 -4.11 -12.72
C LYS A 147 -6.57 -5.62 -12.70
N LYS A 148 -6.31 -6.26 -11.55
CA LYS A 148 -6.48 -7.70 -11.36
C LYS A 148 -7.91 -8.13 -11.67
N GLY A 149 -8.89 -7.34 -11.22
CA GLY A 149 -10.31 -7.56 -11.46
C GLY A 149 -10.78 -7.25 -12.88
N ARG A 150 -9.93 -6.69 -13.75
CA ARG A 150 -10.32 -6.16 -15.06
C ARG A 150 -11.51 -5.20 -14.97
N ASP A 151 -11.52 -4.39 -13.92
CA ASP A 151 -12.60 -3.45 -13.66
C ASP A 151 -12.60 -2.33 -14.70
N PRO A 152 -13.77 -1.97 -15.26
CA PRO A 152 -13.85 -0.90 -16.27
C PRO A 152 -13.43 0.47 -15.76
N SER A 153 -13.38 0.68 -14.44
CA SER A 153 -12.92 1.93 -13.84
C SER A 153 -11.38 2.09 -13.87
N PHE A 154 -10.64 1.01 -14.17
CA PHE A 154 -9.17 1.02 -14.07
C PHE A 154 -8.53 2.12 -14.93
N ASP A 155 -8.90 2.23 -16.19
CA ASP A 155 -8.25 3.18 -17.11
C ASP A 155 -8.46 4.63 -16.69
N ALA A 156 -9.66 4.98 -16.20
CA ALA A 156 -9.95 6.32 -15.68
C ALA A 156 -9.18 6.60 -14.38
N ALA A 157 -9.15 5.65 -13.45
CA ALA A 157 -8.42 5.75 -12.20
C ALA A 157 -6.90 5.87 -12.44
N PHE A 158 -6.35 5.09 -13.37
CA PHE A 158 -4.95 5.12 -13.74
C PHE A 158 -4.56 6.44 -14.41
N THR A 159 -5.40 6.95 -15.30
CA THR A 159 -5.20 8.28 -15.91
C THR A 159 -5.16 9.38 -14.84
N ALA A 160 -6.10 9.35 -13.89
CA ALA A 160 -6.11 10.30 -12.77
C ALA A 160 -4.85 10.17 -11.89
N PHE A 161 -4.38 8.95 -11.61
CA PHE A 161 -3.15 8.71 -10.86
C PHE A 161 -1.92 9.32 -11.54
N ARG A 162 -1.80 9.12 -12.85
CA ARG A 162 -0.67 9.67 -13.64
C ARG A 162 -0.70 11.19 -13.74
N ALA A 163 -1.88 11.80 -13.68
CA ALA A 163 -2.03 13.26 -13.74
C ALA A 163 -1.68 13.97 -12.41
N LEU A 164 -1.57 13.23 -11.30
CA LEU A 164 -1.23 13.83 -10.01
C LEU A 164 0.22 14.33 -10.01
N PRO A 165 0.48 15.55 -9.50
CA PRO A 165 1.84 16.07 -9.40
C PRO A 165 2.70 15.21 -8.48
N VAL A 166 3.95 14.93 -8.88
CA VAL A 166 4.90 14.16 -8.05
C VAL A 166 5.72 15.15 -7.22
N LYS A 167 5.67 15.00 -5.90
CA LYS A 167 6.37 15.86 -4.95
C LYS A 167 7.61 15.15 -4.40
N GLY A 168 8.77 15.79 -4.58
CA GLY A 168 10.02 15.30 -4.02
C GLY A 168 10.53 13.98 -4.63
N VAL A 169 11.70 13.56 -4.20
CA VAL A 169 12.38 12.36 -4.71
C VAL A 169 11.66 11.09 -4.27
N ASP A 170 11.20 11.05 -3.03
CA ASP A 170 10.43 9.90 -2.50
C ASP A 170 9.14 9.66 -3.29
N GLY A 171 8.49 10.73 -3.77
CA GLY A 171 7.32 10.63 -4.63
C GLY A 171 7.61 9.90 -5.93
N TYR A 172 8.76 10.13 -6.55
CA TYR A 172 9.19 9.41 -7.75
C TYR A 172 9.53 7.94 -7.44
N GLY A 173 10.14 7.66 -6.29
CA GLY A 173 10.39 6.29 -5.84
C GLY A 173 9.08 5.50 -5.67
N THR A 174 8.10 6.10 -5.03
CA THR A 174 6.77 5.49 -4.85
C THR A 174 6.04 5.31 -6.18
N LEU A 175 6.03 6.34 -7.03
CA LEU A 175 5.43 6.27 -8.37
C LEU A 175 6.01 5.11 -9.18
N ALA A 176 7.33 4.94 -9.16
CA ALA A 176 8.02 3.90 -9.89
C ALA A 176 7.56 2.49 -9.49
N LEU A 177 7.41 2.23 -8.18
CA LEU A 177 6.96 0.94 -7.68
C LEU A 177 5.49 0.66 -8.03
N VAL A 178 4.62 1.67 -7.97
CA VAL A 178 3.22 1.51 -8.38
C VAL A 178 3.11 1.22 -9.88
N LEU A 179 3.85 1.94 -10.72
CA LEU A 179 3.86 1.71 -12.18
C LEU A 179 4.42 0.32 -12.51
N GLU A 180 5.47 -0.14 -11.81
CA GLU A 180 6.01 -1.50 -11.94
C GLU A 180 4.94 -2.55 -11.62
N GLN A 181 4.26 -2.41 -10.48
CA GLN A 181 3.19 -3.32 -10.06
C GLN A 181 2.03 -3.34 -11.09
N LEU A 182 1.76 -2.22 -11.71
CA LEU A 182 0.79 -2.10 -12.79
C LEU A 182 1.32 -2.56 -14.16
N GLY A 183 2.59 -2.99 -14.27
CA GLY A 183 3.22 -3.44 -15.51
C GLY A 183 3.51 -2.33 -16.51
N ASP A 184 3.43 -1.06 -16.11
CA ASP A 184 3.92 0.09 -16.88
C ASP A 184 5.43 0.25 -16.62
N PHE A 185 6.22 -0.67 -17.20
CA PHE A 185 7.66 -0.71 -16.97
C PHE A 185 8.40 0.51 -17.51
N ASP A 186 7.93 1.08 -18.62
CA ASP A 186 8.56 2.28 -19.20
C ASP A 186 8.37 3.49 -18.27
N GLY A 187 7.15 3.73 -17.81
CA GLY A 187 6.88 4.79 -16.83
C GLY A 187 7.59 4.54 -15.49
N ALA A 188 7.68 3.28 -15.04
CA ALA A 188 8.39 2.91 -13.82
C ALA A 188 9.90 3.20 -13.93
N LEU A 189 10.51 2.89 -15.08
CA LEU A 189 11.94 3.17 -15.34
C LEU A 189 12.22 4.67 -15.41
N GLU A 190 11.35 5.45 -16.06
CA GLU A 190 11.47 6.90 -16.07
C GLU A 190 11.43 7.48 -14.65
N ALA A 191 10.43 7.13 -13.86
CA ALA A 191 10.27 7.62 -12.50
C ALA A 191 11.42 7.19 -11.58
N SER A 192 11.82 5.93 -11.61
CA SER A 192 12.93 5.43 -10.78
C SER A 192 14.26 6.08 -11.15
N LEU A 193 14.49 6.37 -12.43
CA LEU A 193 15.70 7.05 -12.89
C LEU A 193 15.78 8.50 -12.38
N VAL A 194 14.65 9.19 -12.24
CA VAL A 194 14.61 10.53 -11.61
C VAL A 194 15.10 10.43 -10.16
N ALA A 195 14.62 9.46 -9.39
CA ALA A 195 15.05 9.26 -8.01
C ALA A 195 16.57 8.93 -7.92
N VAL A 196 17.05 8.02 -8.77
CA VAL A 196 18.49 7.68 -8.83
C VAL A 196 19.36 8.88 -9.22
N LYS A 197 18.92 9.73 -10.15
CA LYS A 197 19.68 10.93 -10.54
C LYS A 197 19.73 11.96 -9.43
N ALA A 198 18.66 12.10 -8.67
CA ALA A 198 18.59 13.04 -7.54
C ALA A 198 19.47 12.57 -6.37
N GLU A 199 19.47 11.28 -6.07
CA GLU A 199 20.24 10.67 -4.98
C GLU A 199 21.01 9.43 -5.45
N PRO A 200 22.13 9.61 -6.16
CA PRO A 200 22.84 8.53 -6.85
C PRO A 200 23.59 7.55 -5.92
N ALA A 201 23.65 7.84 -4.63
CA ALA A 201 24.20 6.95 -3.60
C ALA A 201 23.13 6.30 -2.72
N ASN A 202 21.84 6.62 -2.92
CA ASN A 202 20.76 6.04 -2.13
C ASN A 202 20.53 4.60 -2.55
N ALA A 203 20.86 3.65 -1.66
CA ALA A 203 20.77 2.22 -1.91
C ALA A 203 19.33 1.77 -2.21
N GLY A 204 18.32 2.39 -1.60
CA GLY A 204 16.92 2.09 -1.83
C GLY A 204 16.48 2.43 -3.27
N TYR A 205 16.84 3.62 -3.77
CA TYR A 205 16.49 4.03 -5.14
C TYR A 205 17.28 3.22 -6.19
N LEU A 206 18.54 2.93 -5.93
CA LEU A 206 19.34 2.05 -6.78
C LEU A 206 18.75 0.65 -6.86
N ASN A 207 18.32 0.10 -5.72
CA ASN A 207 17.64 -1.19 -5.64
C ASN A 207 16.32 -1.19 -6.42
N ASN A 208 15.49 -0.17 -6.22
CA ASN A 208 14.20 -0.08 -6.92
C ASN A 208 14.40 -0.03 -8.44
N HIS A 209 15.34 0.78 -8.92
CA HIS A 209 15.65 0.87 -10.35
C HIS A 209 16.17 -0.45 -10.92
N CYS A 210 17.09 -1.12 -10.21
CA CYS A 210 17.55 -2.46 -10.57
C CYS A 210 16.39 -3.46 -10.64
N TYR A 211 15.57 -3.52 -9.59
CA TYR A 211 14.43 -4.44 -9.53
C TYR A 211 13.46 -4.23 -10.69
N ILE A 212 13.14 -2.97 -11.03
CA ILE A 212 12.28 -2.64 -12.16
C ILE A 212 12.90 -3.10 -13.48
N LEU A 213 14.22 -2.90 -13.68
CA LEU A 213 14.93 -3.42 -14.88
C LEU A 213 14.86 -4.94 -14.98
N VAL A 214 15.05 -5.65 -13.87
CA VAL A 214 14.90 -7.12 -13.83
C VAL A 214 13.48 -7.54 -14.23
N ARG A 215 12.47 -6.89 -13.66
CA ARG A 215 11.05 -7.17 -13.94
C ARG A 215 10.66 -6.82 -15.38
N ALA A 216 11.30 -5.82 -15.95
CA ALA A 216 11.16 -5.44 -17.37
C ALA A 216 11.91 -6.38 -18.35
N GLY A 217 12.53 -7.46 -17.86
CA GLY A 217 13.31 -8.39 -18.69
C GLY A 217 14.68 -7.86 -19.13
N ARG A 218 15.22 -6.86 -18.43
CA ARG A 218 16.51 -6.20 -18.71
C ARG A 218 17.52 -6.38 -17.56
N PRO A 219 17.76 -7.62 -17.08
CA PRO A 219 18.56 -7.86 -15.87
C PRO A 219 20.01 -7.40 -16.00
N ALA A 220 20.62 -7.55 -17.19
CA ALA A 220 22.00 -7.11 -17.43
C ALA A 220 22.19 -5.60 -17.26
N GLU A 221 21.17 -4.81 -17.61
CA GLU A 221 21.19 -3.37 -17.39
C GLU A 221 20.95 -3.00 -15.93
N GLY A 222 20.19 -3.84 -15.20
CA GLY A 222 19.91 -3.66 -13.78
C GLY A 222 21.12 -3.96 -12.89
N LEU A 223 21.96 -4.91 -13.29
CA LEU A 223 23.02 -5.45 -12.46
C LEU A 223 23.96 -4.40 -11.84
N PRO A 224 24.47 -3.39 -12.57
CA PRO A 224 25.33 -2.35 -11.99
C PRO A 224 24.64 -1.54 -10.85
N PHE A 225 23.33 -1.34 -10.95
CA PHE A 225 22.56 -0.65 -9.92
C PHE A 225 22.37 -1.53 -8.68
N CYS A 226 22.10 -2.82 -8.86
CA CYS A 226 22.02 -3.77 -7.77
C CYS A 226 23.35 -3.92 -7.02
N GLU A 227 24.47 -4.05 -7.75
CA GLU A 227 25.80 -4.14 -7.15
C GLU A 227 26.11 -2.89 -6.31
N LYS A 228 25.79 -1.69 -6.83
CA LYS A 228 25.97 -0.44 -6.12
C LYS A 228 25.03 -0.32 -4.90
N ALA A 229 23.79 -0.80 -5.00
CA ALA A 229 22.86 -0.84 -3.88
C ALA A 229 23.39 -1.71 -2.73
N VAL A 230 23.91 -2.91 -3.04
CA VAL A 230 24.55 -3.80 -2.06
C VAL A 230 25.78 -3.18 -1.43
N GLN A 231 26.59 -2.40 -2.18
CA GLN A 231 27.74 -1.67 -1.60
C GLN A 231 27.29 -0.63 -0.59
N GLY A 232 26.17 0.07 -0.84
CA GLY A 232 25.62 1.08 0.06
C GLY A 232 24.86 0.51 1.25
N ALA A 233 24.26 -0.66 1.13
CA ALA A 233 23.46 -1.30 2.18
C ALA A 233 23.57 -2.85 2.11
N PRO A 234 24.69 -3.41 2.57
CA PRO A 234 24.99 -4.84 2.41
C PRO A 234 24.09 -5.78 3.23
N ASP A 235 23.50 -5.28 4.31
CA ASP A 235 22.74 -6.08 5.28
C ASP A 235 21.21 -5.97 5.09
N ILE A 236 20.76 -5.55 3.91
CA ILE A 236 19.35 -5.42 3.57
C ILE A 236 18.92 -6.57 2.67
N ALA A 237 18.09 -7.49 3.20
CA ALA A 237 17.65 -8.70 2.50
C ALA A 237 16.97 -8.44 1.14
N PRO A 238 16.02 -7.50 0.99
CA PRO A 238 15.46 -7.15 -0.31
C PRO A 238 16.50 -6.75 -1.36
N ILE A 239 17.57 -6.03 -0.96
CA ILE A 239 18.63 -5.60 -1.88
C ILE A 239 19.45 -6.80 -2.35
N ARG A 240 19.76 -7.74 -1.46
CA ARG A 240 20.42 -9.01 -1.80
C ARG A 240 19.56 -9.87 -2.73
N HIS A 241 18.25 -9.92 -2.49
CA HIS A 241 17.33 -10.64 -3.36
C HIS A 241 17.26 -10.04 -4.77
N SER A 242 17.18 -8.71 -4.88
CA SER A 242 17.20 -8.04 -6.19
C SER A 242 18.50 -8.28 -6.95
N LEU A 243 19.66 -8.29 -6.24
CA LEU A 243 20.94 -8.66 -6.84
C LEU A 243 20.94 -10.12 -7.34
N ALA A 244 20.39 -11.05 -6.55
CA ALA A 244 20.28 -12.44 -6.96
C ALA A 244 19.45 -12.59 -8.24
N ALA A 245 18.32 -11.88 -8.34
CA ALA A 245 17.46 -11.90 -9.52
C ALA A 245 18.17 -11.30 -10.75
N ALA A 246 18.93 -10.21 -10.58
CA ALA A 246 19.69 -9.59 -11.67
C ALA A 246 20.83 -10.52 -12.16
N LEU A 247 21.55 -11.14 -11.23
CA LEU A 247 22.62 -12.11 -11.54
C LEU A 247 22.07 -13.35 -12.27
N ALA A 248 20.94 -13.90 -11.80
CA ALA A 248 20.30 -15.05 -12.43
C ALA A 248 19.85 -14.74 -13.86
N GLY A 249 19.21 -13.57 -14.07
CA GLY A 249 18.80 -13.12 -15.39
C GLY A 249 19.98 -12.77 -16.32
N ALA A 250 21.17 -12.51 -15.76
CA ALA A 250 22.41 -12.31 -16.50
C ALA A 250 23.21 -13.62 -16.70
N GLY A 251 22.69 -14.79 -16.29
CA GLY A 251 23.34 -16.09 -16.44
C GLY A 251 24.47 -16.36 -15.43
N ARG A 252 24.67 -15.51 -14.42
CA ARG A 252 25.70 -15.64 -13.37
C ARG A 252 25.18 -16.51 -12.21
N CYS A 253 24.81 -17.75 -12.50
CA CYS A 253 24.07 -18.65 -11.58
C CYS A 253 24.74 -18.88 -10.21
N PRO A 254 26.05 -19.18 -10.12
CA PRO A 254 26.68 -19.40 -8.81
C PRO A 254 26.64 -18.14 -7.91
N GLU A 255 26.78 -16.98 -8.52
CA GLU A 255 26.74 -15.71 -7.79
C GLU A 255 25.30 -15.33 -7.39
N ALA A 256 24.30 -15.67 -8.22
CA ALA A 256 22.89 -15.51 -7.89
C ALA A 256 22.52 -16.38 -6.67
N GLU A 257 22.96 -17.64 -6.62
CA GLU A 257 22.74 -18.52 -5.47
C GLU A 257 23.37 -17.96 -4.18
N ALA A 258 24.61 -17.46 -4.27
CA ALA A 258 25.28 -16.85 -3.12
C ALA A 258 24.53 -15.60 -2.61
N ALA A 259 24.07 -14.73 -3.50
CA ALA A 259 23.29 -13.53 -3.14
C ALA A 259 21.93 -13.89 -2.52
N LEU A 260 21.24 -14.92 -3.04
CA LEU A 260 19.99 -15.43 -2.49
C LEU A 260 20.19 -16.07 -1.11
N ALA A 261 21.27 -16.84 -0.93
CA ALA A 261 21.61 -17.41 0.38
C ALA A 261 21.81 -16.32 1.44
N GLU A 262 22.43 -15.21 1.06
CA GLU A 262 22.62 -14.07 1.95
C GLU A 262 21.28 -13.36 2.27
N ALA A 263 20.37 -13.21 1.30
CA ALA A 263 19.04 -12.69 1.56
C ALA A 263 18.27 -13.55 2.57
N ARG A 264 18.35 -14.89 2.43
CA ARG A 264 17.76 -15.87 3.38
C ARG A 264 18.37 -15.76 4.77
N ARG A 265 19.67 -15.57 4.86
CA ARG A 265 20.37 -15.42 6.15
C ARG A 265 19.92 -14.15 6.88
N LEU A 266 19.74 -13.06 6.14
CA LEU A 266 19.34 -11.77 6.68
C LEU A 266 17.86 -11.73 7.10
N ASP A 267 17.00 -12.42 6.36
CA ASP A 267 15.58 -12.53 6.67
C ASP A 267 15.07 -13.95 6.35
N PRO A 268 15.17 -14.87 7.32
CA PRO A 268 14.74 -16.25 7.14
C PRO A 268 13.20 -16.43 7.14
N ALA A 269 12.45 -15.43 7.60
CA ALA A 269 10.99 -15.52 7.72
C ALA A 269 10.26 -15.23 6.40
N THR A 270 10.89 -14.46 5.50
CA THR A 270 10.26 -14.09 4.24
C THR A 270 10.23 -15.28 3.25
N VAL A 271 9.02 -15.76 2.96
CA VAL A 271 8.77 -16.91 2.07
C VAL A 271 9.33 -16.69 0.67
N LEU A 272 9.32 -15.47 0.16
CA LEU A 272 9.85 -15.13 -1.16
C LEU A 272 11.33 -15.53 -1.29
N TYR A 273 12.13 -15.30 -0.26
CA TYR A 273 13.56 -15.63 -0.31
C TYR A 273 13.83 -17.14 -0.21
N GLN A 274 12.85 -17.93 0.23
CA GLN A 274 12.97 -19.40 0.26
C GLN A 274 12.76 -20.03 -1.11
N GLN A 275 12.16 -19.29 -2.05
CA GLN A 275 11.94 -19.78 -3.41
C GLN A 275 13.26 -19.78 -4.21
N PRO A 276 13.51 -20.82 -5.04
CA PRO A 276 14.65 -20.81 -5.94
C PRO A 276 14.45 -19.73 -7.02
N ILE A 277 15.52 -19.03 -7.37
CA ILE A 277 15.51 -18.12 -8.52
C ILE A 277 15.91 -18.93 -9.75
N ALA A 278 15.05 -18.94 -10.77
CA ALA A 278 15.37 -19.61 -12.03
C ALA A 278 16.57 -18.91 -12.69
N CYS A 279 17.62 -19.67 -12.94
CA CYS A 279 18.81 -19.20 -13.62
C CYS A 279 19.07 -20.09 -14.82
N THR A 280 19.07 -19.50 -16.01
CA THR A 280 19.48 -20.20 -17.24
C THR A 280 20.90 -19.74 -17.56
N ALA A 281 21.87 -20.66 -17.44
CA ALA A 281 23.20 -20.41 -17.97
C ALA A 281 23.07 -20.11 -19.47
N GLY A 282 23.58 -18.96 -19.91
CA GLY A 282 23.59 -18.56 -21.30
C GLY A 282 24.50 -19.41 -22.15
#